data_840aa69a940b727a1d2209afaf931f7a
#
_entry.id   840aa69a940b727a1d2209afaf931f7a
#
_cell.length_a   1.000
_cell.length_b   1.000
_cell.length_c   1.000
_cell.angle_alpha   90.00
_cell.angle_beta   90.00
_cell.angle_gamma   90.00
#
_symmetry.space_group_name_H-M   'P 1'
#
loop_
_entity.id
_entity.type
_entity.pdbx_description
1 polymer ?
#
loop_
_entity_poly.entity_id
_entity_poly.type
_entity_poly.pdbx_seq_one_letter_code
_entity_poly.pdbx_strand_id
1 'polypeptide(L)'
;FFIFDDSFITRFNLEEVKLIFKIAVENDLDSVALRKRVFDSGKRFNEKIYKINPTAKYRNSLFLNLIKKDLLLSLLKSGENAWEFEKDGNIRNKNFDFYSVYNTKLITYKHGIVKGKWLPKTYIYLKNKGYLLNGNRFENHSNFKIFSVNIYTIIFYTVHKFLHLFK
;
A
#
# COMPACT_ATOMS: atom_id res chain seq x y z
N PHE A 1 11.09 6.58 -0.08
CA PHE A 1 9.71 6.47 -0.56
C PHE A 1 9.60 5.40 -1.64
N PHE A 2 8.66 4.49 -1.48
CA PHE A 2 8.41 3.38 -2.40
C PHE A 2 7.04 3.46 -3.03
N ILE A 3 6.97 3.19 -4.32
CA ILE A 3 5.74 2.98 -5.09
C ILE A 3 6.00 1.83 -6.07
N PHE A 4 4.97 1.04 -6.37
CA PHE A 4 5.07 -0.01 -7.39
C PHE A 4 4.84 0.57 -8.78
N ASP A 5 5.54 0.04 -9.77
CA ASP A 5 5.52 0.48 -11.17
C ASP A 5 4.18 0.18 -11.89
N ASP A 6 3.36 -0.69 -11.31
CA ASP A 6 2.01 -1.03 -11.77
C ASP A 6 0.90 -0.11 -11.24
N SER A 7 1.27 0.91 -10.46
CA SER A 7 0.35 1.82 -9.78
C SER A 7 0.61 3.28 -10.16
N PHE A 8 -0.44 3.97 -10.57
CA PHE A 8 -0.39 5.35 -11.10
C PHE A 8 -0.98 6.32 -10.10
N ILE A 9 -0.17 7.27 -9.63
CA ILE A 9 -0.63 8.35 -8.76
C ILE A 9 -1.56 9.26 -9.57
N THR A 10 -2.77 9.48 -9.04
CA THR A 10 -3.77 10.37 -9.64
C THR A 10 -3.90 11.69 -8.88
N ARG A 11 -3.53 11.72 -7.61
CA ARG A 11 -3.47 12.91 -6.77
C ARG A 11 -2.35 12.74 -5.74
N PHE A 12 -1.62 13.80 -5.51
CA PHE A 12 -0.54 13.87 -4.53
C PHE A 12 -0.63 15.19 -3.76
N ASN A 13 -0.87 15.13 -2.46
CA ASN A 13 -0.86 16.30 -1.60
C ASN A 13 0.56 16.52 -1.06
N LEU A 14 1.36 17.28 -1.79
CA LEU A 14 2.77 17.49 -1.50
C LEU A 14 3.00 18.08 -0.10
N GLU A 15 2.21 19.08 0.30
CA GLU A 15 2.40 19.76 1.58
C GLU A 15 2.12 18.81 2.75
N GLU A 16 1.09 18.02 2.64
CA GLU A 16 0.76 17.05 3.69
C GLU A 16 1.77 15.88 3.72
N VAL A 17 2.30 15.45 2.57
CA VAL A 17 3.39 14.47 2.51
C VAL A 17 4.67 15.01 3.16
N LYS A 18 5.03 16.28 2.89
CA LYS A 18 6.16 16.95 3.56
C LYS A 18 5.97 17.00 5.09
N LEU A 19 4.75 17.31 5.54
CA LEU A 19 4.43 17.32 6.97
C LEU A 19 4.63 15.93 7.59
N ILE A 20 4.11 14.87 6.96
CA ILE A 20 4.31 13.50 7.45
C ILE A 20 5.78 13.11 7.44
N PHE A 21 6.54 13.50 6.40
CA PHE A 21 7.98 13.27 6.35
C PHE A 21 8.71 13.97 7.51
N LYS A 22 8.38 15.25 7.79
CA LYS A 22 8.92 16.00 8.92
C LYS A 22 8.62 15.28 10.24
N ILE A 23 7.38 14.87 10.47
CA ILE A 23 7.01 14.11 11.68
C ILE A 23 7.84 12.83 11.80
N ALA A 24 8.03 12.10 10.69
CA ALA A 24 8.82 10.87 10.68
C ALA A 24 10.28 11.10 11.07
N VAL A 25 10.89 12.17 10.56
CA VAL A 25 12.29 12.52 10.86
C VAL A 25 12.44 13.02 12.28
N GLU A 26 11.62 13.97 12.74
CA GLU A 26 11.69 14.57 14.07
C GLU A 26 11.47 13.57 15.21
N ASN A 27 10.71 12.52 14.95
CA ASN A 27 10.41 11.47 15.96
C ASN A 27 11.19 10.18 15.71
N ASP A 28 12.14 10.19 14.79
CA ASP A 28 12.98 9.04 14.44
C ASP A 28 12.19 7.77 14.11
N LEU A 29 11.04 7.93 13.39
CA LEU A 29 10.14 6.81 13.10
C LEU A 29 10.76 5.85 12.07
N ASP A 30 10.62 4.56 12.29
CA ASP A 30 11.19 3.51 11.44
C ASP A 30 10.55 3.42 10.06
N SER A 31 9.21 3.50 10.03
CA SER A 31 8.44 3.38 8.78
C SER A 31 7.07 4.05 8.92
N VAL A 32 6.66 4.82 7.89
CA VAL A 32 5.34 5.47 7.83
C VAL A 32 4.67 5.20 6.50
N ALA A 33 3.58 4.44 6.49
CA ALA A 33 2.74 4.24 5.32
C ALA A 33 1.94 5.52 5.01
N LEU A 34 2.10 6.07 3.81
CA LEU A 34 1.41 7.29 3.32
C LEU A 34 -0.01 6.98 2.81
N ARG A 35 -0.54 5.85 3.17
CA ARG A 35 -1.92 5.40 2.91
C ARG A 35 -2.52 4.85 4.19
N LYS A 36 -3.81 5.12 4.42
CA LYS A 36 -4.51 4.49 5.55
C LYS A 36 -4.60 2.98 5.33
N ARG A 37 -4.29 2.23 6.37
CA ARG A 37 -4.46 0.77 6.36
C ARG A 37 -5.87 0.42 6.79
N VAL A 38 -6.56 -0.37 5.98
CA VAL A 38 -8.01 -0.61 6.13
C VAL A 38 -8.33 -1.54 7.31
N PHE A 39 -7.38 -2.40 7.71
CA PHE A 39 -7.59 -3.46 8.70
C PHE A 39 -6.80 -3.29 9.98
N ASP A 40 -6.39 -2.06 10.27
CA ASP A 40 -5.55 -1.81 11.42
C ASP A 40 -6.18 -0.77 12.33
N SER A 41 -6.47 -1.19 13.55
CA SER A 41 -6.93 -0.36 14.67
C SER A 41 -5.77 0.04 15.58
N GLY A 42 -4.63 0.40 14.97
CA GLY A 42 -3.40 0.72 15.69
C GLY A 42 -3.53 1.83 16.73
N LYS A 43 -2.56 1.93 17.61
CA LYS A 43 -2.53 2.92 18.69
C LYS A 43 -2.25 4.32 18.13
N ARG A 44 -3.05 5.32 18.51
CA ARG A 44 -2.83 6.73 18.15
C ARG A 44 -1.43 7.17 18.56
N PHE A 45 -0.69 7.77 17.63
CA PHE A 45 0.58 8.45 17.91
C PHE A 45 0.34 9.96 18.04
N ASN A 46 -0.29 10.58 17.03
CA ASN A 46 -0.74 11.97 17.06
C ASN A 46 -2.03 12.12 16.21
N GLU A 47 -2.42 13.36 15.86
CA GLU A 47 -3.62 13.61 15.03
C GLU A 47 -3.46 13.19 13.55
N LYS A 48 -2.25 12.97 13.07
CA LYS A 48 -1.95 12.64 11.66
C LYS A 48 -1.69 11.16 11.43
N ILE A 49 -1.04 10.49 12.40
CA ILE A 49 -0.58 9.12 12.24
C ILE A 49 -0.88 8.25 13.46
N TYR A 50 -0.92 6.96 13.24
CA TYR A 50 -1.06 5.94 14.28
C TYR A 50 0.00 4.84 14.12
N LYS A 51 0.39 4.21 15.22
CA LYS A 51 1.28 3.06 15.25
C LYS A 51 0.49 1.82 14.85
N ILE A 52 0.97 1.10 13.85
CA ILE A 52 0.36 -0.13 13.33
C ILE A 52 0.50 -1.24 14.35
N ASN A 53 -0.55 -2.04 14.54
CA ASN A 53 -0.51 -3.20 15.42
C ASN A 53 0.62 -4.16 15.00
N PRO A 54 1.49 -4.61 15.93
CA PRO A 54 2.57 -5.54 15.60
C PRO A 54 2.12 -6.86 14.94
N THR A 55 0.87 -7.27 15.16
CA THR A 55 0.29 -8.48 14.56
C THR A 55 -0.49 -8.22 13.27
N ALA A 56 -0.54 -6.97 12.79
CA ALA A 56 -1.28 -6.63 11.58
C ALA A 56 -0.70 -7.33 10.34
N LYS A 57 -1.57 -7.92 9.53
CA LYS A 57 -1.18 -8.53 8.26
C LYS A 57 -0.58 -7.48 7.31
N TYR A 58 0.43 -7.87 6.55
CA TYR A 58 1.10 -6.98 5.59
C TYR A 58 1.65 -5.69 6.22
N ARG A 59 1.99 -5.72 7.52
CA ARG A 59 2.59 -4.60 8.24
C ARG A 59 3.85 -4.11 7.51
N ASN A 60 4.56 -5.01 6.87
CA ASN A 60 5.80 -4.81 6.13
C ASN A 60 5.61 -4.32 4.67
N SER A 61 4.39 -3.97 4.26
CA SER A 61 4.16 -3.51 2.88
C SER A 61 4.95 -2.25 2.56
N LEU A 62 5.70 -2.28 1.47
CA LEU A 62 6.49 -1.14 0.98
C LEU A 62 5.68 -0.15 0.15
N PHE A 63 4.47 -0.53 -0.28
CA PHE A 63 3.67 0.31 -1.17
C PHE A 63 3.26 1.62 -0.51
N LEU A 64 3.63 2.75 -1.13
CA LEU A 64 3.43 4.11 -0.63
C LEU A 64 3.97 4.26 0.80
N ASN A 65 5.21 3.91 1.02
CA ASN A 65 5.83 3.89 2.33
C ASN A 65 7.10 4.74 2.39
N LEU A 66 7.26 5.48 3.47
CA LEU A 66 8.52 6.05 3.94
C LEU A 66 9.14 5.00 4.88
N ILE A 67 10.37 4.62 4.67
CA ILE A 67 11.10 3.67 5.50
C ILE A 67 12.55 4.10 5.62
N LYS A 68 13.14 3.96 6.80
CA LYS A 68 14.57 4.18 7.01
C LYS A 68 15.36 3.22 6.14
N LYS A 69 16.39 3.72 5.46
CA LYS A 69 17.25 2.93 4.57
C LYS A 69 17.85 1.72 5.29
N ASP A 70 18.42 1.94 6.47
CA ASP A 70 19.11 0.89 7.20
C ASP A 70 18.13 -0.18 7.71
N LEU A 71 16.93 0.22 8.14
CA LEU A 71 15.88 -0.73 8.44
C LEU A 71 15.51 -1.57 7.20
N LEU A 72 15.27 -0.94 6.05
CA LEU A 72 14.95 -1.69 4.84
C LEU A 72 16.04 -2.70 4.50
N LEU A 73 17.30 -2.28 4.51
CA LEU A 73 18.44 -3.15 4.22
C LEU A 73 18.51 -4.33 5.20
N SER A 74 18.23 -4.10 6.49
CA SER A 74 18.22 -5.16 7.50
C SER A 74 17.07 -6.18 7.32
N LEU A 75 15.98 -5.76 6.69
CA LEU A 75 14.82 -6.61 6.44
C LEU A 75 14.92 -7.41 5.14
N LEU A 76 15.75 -6.99 4.18
CA LEU A 76 15.91 -7.68 2.91
C LEU A 76 16.59 -9.04 3.09
N LYS A 77 16.14 -10.03 2.33
CA LYS A 77 16.72 -11.36 2.29
C LYS A 77 17.00 -11.75 0.84
N SER A 78 18.19 -12.27 0.56
CA SER A 78 18.55 -12.74 -0.77
C SER A 78 17.61 -13.83 -1.26
N GLY A 79 17.20 -13.76 -2.52
CA GLY A 79 16.29 -14.71 -3.16
C GLY A 79 14.81 -14.57 -2.79
N GLU A 80 14.45 -13.60 -1.95
CA GLU A 80 13.08 -13.33 -1.54
C GLU A 80 12.39 -12.39 -2.55
N ASN A 81 11.22 -12.77 -3.05
CA ASN A 81 10.39 -11.89 -3.88
C ASN A 81 9.54 -10.93 -3.01
N ALA A 82 8.90 -9.95 -3.65
CA ALA A 82 8.12 -8.91 -2.94
C ALA A 82 6.97 -9.47 -2.08
N TRP A 83 6.33 -10.53 -2.50
CA TRP A 83 5.24 -11.18 -1.75
C TRP A 83 5.75 -11.91 -0.51
N GLU A 84 6.87 -12.61 -0.64
CA GLU A 84 7.57 -13.27 0.46
C GLU A 84 8.06 -12.22 1.46
N PHE A 85 8.66 -11.12 0.97
CA PHE A 85 9.07 -10.00 1.81
C PHE A 85 7.89 -9.44 2.63
N GLU A 86 6.73 -9.18 2.01
CA GLU A 86 5.56 -8.66 2.73
C GLU A 86 4.97 -9.65 3.73
N LYS A 87 4.99 -10.94 3.42
CA LYS A 87 4.41 -12.00 4.25
C LYS A 87 5.36 -12.39 5.39
N ASP A 88 6.59 -12.75 5.04
CA ASP A 88 7.52 -13.37 5.97
C ASP A 88 8.35 -12.30 6.72
N GLY A 89 8.49 -11.11 6.14
CA GLY A 89 9.11 -9.96 6.78
C GLY A 89 8.43 -9.53 8.07
N ASN A 90 7.15 -9.84 8.27
CA ASN A 90 6.45 -9.57 9.53
C ASN A 90 7.08 -10.27 10.76
N ILE A 91 7.78 -11.37 10.56
CA ILE A 91 8.50 -12.06 11.62
C ILE A 91 9.79 -11.29 11.95
N ARG A 92 10.50 -10.81 10.93
CA ARG A 92 11.79 -10.12 11.07
C ARG A 92 11.65 -8.69 11.64
N ASN A 93 10.50 -8.06 11.42
CA ASN A 93 10.27 -6.67 11.81
C ASN A 93 9.58 -6.48 13.18
N LYS A 94 9.49 -7.53 14.00
CA LYS A 94 8.77 -7.49 15.29
C LYS A 94 9.26 -6.38 16.23
N ASN A 95 10.54 -6.08 16.20
CA ASN A 95 11.20 -5.11 17.09
C ASN A 95 11.18 -3.67 16.55
N PHE A 96 10.60 -3.44 15.37
CA PHE A 96 10.54 -2.12 14.75
C PHE A 96 9.11 -1.56 14.78
N ASP A 97 9.00 -0.24 14.76
CA ASP A 97 7.74 0.46 14.84
C ASP A 97 7.27 0.95 13.45
N PHE A 98 6.12 0.50 13.05
CA PHE A 98 5.49 0.87 11.80
C PHE A 98 4.28 1.77 12.07
N TYR A 99 4.14 2.80 11.27
CA TYR A 99 3.07 3.79 11.39
C TYR A 99 2.27 3.91 10.09
N SER A 100 1.11 4.52 10.18
CA SER A 100 0.25 4.79 9.03
C SER A 100 -0.52 6.08 9.24
N VAL A 101 -0.83 6.77 8.14
CA VAL A 101 -1.63 8.00 8.17
C VAL A 101 -3.11 7.71 8.34
N TYR A 102 -3.84 8.63 8.98
CA TYR A 102 -5.29 8.60 9.03
C TYR A 102 -5.93 9.10 7.72
N ASN A 103 -5.29 10.06 7.05
CA ASN A 103 -5.83 10.68 5.85
C ASN A 103 -5.82 9.73 4.66
N THR A 104 -7.00 9.36 4.17
CA THR A 104 -7.17 8.50 2.98
C THR A 104 -6.96 9.22 1.66
N LYS A 105 -6.88 10.57 1.68
CA LYS A 105 -6.76 11.42 0.49
C LYS A 105 -5.36 12.03 0.32
N LEU A 106 -4.40 11.61 1.13
CA LEU A 106 -3.02 12.08 1.06
C LEU A 106 -2.40 11.80 -0.31
N ILE A 107 -2.49 10.56 -0.73
CA ILE A 107 -2.12 10.08 -2.06
C ILE A 107 -3.26 9.22 -2.59
N THR A 108 -3.77 9.55 -3.78
CA THR A 108 -4.72 8.68 -4.48
C THR A 108 -4.05 8.07 -5.71
N TYR A 109 -4.38 6.83 -6.01
CA TYR A 109 -3.75 6.07 -7.07
C TYR A 109 -4.73 5.12 -7.75
N LYS A 110 -4.36 4.65 -8.92
CA LYS A 110 -5.06 3.58 -9.66
C LYS A 110 -4.07 2.46 -9.93
N HIS A 111 -4.44 1.24 -9.62
CA HIS A 111 -3.70 0.09 -10.15
C HIS A 111 -3.90 0.03 -11.65
N GLY A 112 -2.80 -0.13 -12.39
CA GLY A 112 -2.85 -0.24 -13.85
C GLY A 112 -2.80 -1.68 -14.31
N ILE A 113 -1.93 -2.46 -13.69
CA ILE A 113 -1.66 -3.85 -14.09
C ILE A 113 -1.95 -4.77 -12.91
N VAL A 114 -2.71 -5.83 -13.16
CA VAL A 114 -2.99 -6.89 -12.19
C VAL A 114 -2.76 -8.24 -12.87
N LYS A 115 -1.91 -9.07 -12.29
CA LYS A 115 -1.50 -10.37 -12.86
C LYS A 115 -1.04 -10.25 -14.33
N GLY A 116 -0.23 -9.24 -14.60
CA GLY A 116 0.34 -8.99 -15.93
C GLY A 116 -0.60 -8.37 -16.96
N LYS A 117 -1.85 -8.06 -16.60
CA LYS A 117 -2.87 -7.53 -17.52
C LYS A 117 -3.34 -6.14 -17.10
N TRP A 118 -3.60 -5.26 -18.06
CA TRP A 118 -4.14 -3.94 -17.81
C TRP A 118 -5.56 -3.99 -17.22
N LEU A 119 -5.81 -3.16 -16.22
CA LEU A 119 -7.17 -2.83 -15.78
C LEU A 119 -7.79 -1.84 -16.78
N PRO A 120 -8.91 -2.18 -17.45
CA PRO A 120 -9.47 -1.38 -18.53
C PRO A 120 -9.74 0.08 -18.15
N LYS A 121 -10.28 0.31 -16.96
CA LYS A 121 -10.57 1.67 -16.47
C LYS A 121 -9.30 2.52 -16.33
N THR A 122 -8.20 1.94 -15.85
CA THR A 122 -6.93 2.66 -15.70
C THR A 122 -6.28 2.88 -17.07
N TYR A 123 -6.33 1.89 -17.95
CA TYR A 123 -5.85 2.01 -19.32
C TYR A 123 -6.52 3.16 -20.07
N ILE A 124 -7.86 3.20 -20.08
CA ILE A 124 -8.63 4.28 -20.71
C ILE A 124 -8.29 5.63 -20.08
N TYR A 125 -8.21 5.70 -18.76
CA TYR A 125 -7.82 6.91 -18.05
C TYR A 125 -6.45 7.43 -18.50
N LEU A 126 -5.43 6.57 -18.56
CA LEU A 126 -4.08 6.95 -18.97
C LEU A 126 -4.03 7.35 -20.45
N LYS A 127 -4.72 6.61 -21.33
CA LYS A 127 -4.83 6.93 -22.74
C LYS A 127 -5.45 8.31 -22.95
N ASN A 128 -6.53 8.62 -22.23
CA ASN A 128 -7.19 9.93 -22.29
C ASN A 128 -6.32 11.07 -21.73
N LYS A 129 -5.30 10.74 -20.92
CA LYS A 129 -4.28 11.70 -20.45
C LYS A 129 -3.08 11.84 -21.42
N GLY A 130 -3.10 11.17 -22.57
CA GLY A 130 -2.06 11.26 -23.59
C GLY A 130 -0.84 10.36 -23.36
N TYR A 131 -0.90 9.41 -22.39
CA TYR A 131 0.20 8.48 -22.20
C TYR A 131 0.26 7.45 -23.32
N LEU A 132 1.46 7.25 -23.87
CA LEU A 132 1.73 6.16 -24.82
C LEU A 132 1.85 4.85 -24.05
N LEU A 133 0.87 3.97 -24.19
CA LEU A 133 0.84 2.68 -23.51
C LEU A 133 1.24 1.59 -24.49
N ASN A 134 2.26 0.84 -24.15
CA ASN A 134 2.78 -0.23 -25.02
C ASN A 134 1.80 -1.41 -25.12
N GLY A 135 1.36 -1.75 -26.34
CA GLY A 135 0.23 -2.62 -26.65
C GLY A 135 0.39 -4.11 -26.35
N ASN A 136 1.59 -4.59 -26.05
CA ASN A 136 1.87 -6.03 -25.96
C ASN A 136 1.34 -6.75 -24.70
N ARG A 137 0.69 -6.02 -23.76
CA ARG A 137 0.06 -6.58 -22.55
C ARG A 137 -1.46 -6.53 -22.59
N PHE A 138 -2.03 -6.51 -23.80
CA PHE A 138 -3.47 -6.36 -24.04
C PHE A 138 -4.23 -7.67 -24.15
N GLU A 139 -4.31 -8.39 -23.10
CA GLU A 139 -5.54 -9.12 -22.85
C GLU A 139 -6.24 -8.40 -21.70
N ASN A 140 -7.22 -7.57 -22.03
CA ASN A 140 -8.09 -6.96 -21.03
C ASN A 140 -8.66 -8.06 -20.15
N HIS A 141 -8.64 -7.86 -18.83
CA HIS A 141 -9.47 -8.68 -17.96
C HIS A 141 -10.90 -8.59 -18.48
N SER A 142 -11.54 -9.71 -18.78
CA SER A 142 -12.96 -9.71 -19.12
C SER A 142 -13.73 -9.02 -17.99
N ASN A 143 -14.79 -8.30 -18.31
CA ASN A 143 -15.65 -7.64 -17.32
C ASN A 143 -16.09 -8.59 -16.19
N PHE A 144 -16.25 -9.87 -16.50
CA PHE A 144 -16.57 -10.92 -15.55
C PHE A 144 -15.43 -11.17 -14.54
N LYS A 145 -14.15 -11.17 -14.98
CA LYS A 145 -12.99 -11.30 -14.07
C LYS A 145 -12.81 -10.06 -13.18
N ILE A 146 -13.06 -8.86 -13.71
CA ILE A 146 -13.04 -7.62 -12.92
C ILE A 146 -14.12 -7.65 -11.86
N PHE A 147 -15.32 -8.10 -12.21
CA PHE A 147 -16.43 -8.26 -11.29
C PHE A 147 -16.12 -9.30 -10.20
N SER A 148 -15.55 -10.44 -10.55
CA SER A 148 -15.15 -11.47 -9.58
C SER A 148 -14.04 -10.98 -8.63
N VAL A 149 -13.04 -10.25 -9.11
CA VAL A 149 -11.97 -9.66 -8.26
C VAL A 149 -12.57 -8.62 -7.30
N ASN A 150 -13.51 -7.79 -7.77
CA ASN A 150 -14.19 -6.83 -6.91
C ASN A 150 -15.07 -7.52 -5.85
N ILE A 151 -15.79 -8.58 -6.21
CA ILE A 151 -16.57 -9.39 -5.24
C ILE A 151 -15.63 -10.07 -4.24
N TYR A 152 -14.56 -10.72 -4.67
CA TYR A 152 -13.57 -11.32 -3.77
C TYR A 152 -12.99 -10.29 -2.82
N THR A 153 -12.68 -9.10 -3.31
CA THR A 153 -12.19 -8.00 -2.50
C THR A 153 -13.24 -7.58 -1.47
N ILE A 154 -14.50 -7.37 -1.87
CA ILE A 154 -15.59 -6.99 -0.97
C ILE A 154 -15.86 -8.09 0.08
N ILE A 155 -15.93 -9.36 -0.34
CA ILE A 155 -16.13 -10.49 0.58
C ILE A 155 -14.96 -10.59 1.56
N PHE A 156 -13.72 -10.52 1.08
CA PHE A 156 -12.53 -10.53 1.91
C PHE A 156 -12.54 -9.39 2.93
N TYR A 157 -12.92 -8.18 2.50
CA TYR A 157 -13.05 -7.01 3.36
C TYR A 157 -14.17 -7.18 4.39
N THR A 158 -15.32 -7.72 4.00
CA THR A 158 -16.47 -7.90 4.88
C THR A 158 -16.20 -8.98 5.92
N VAL A 159 -15.68 -10.13 5.51
CA VAL A 159 -15.33 -11.24 6.41
C VAL A 159 -14.24 -10.83 7.40
N HIS A 160 -13.22 -10.09 6.94
CA HIS A 160 -12.15 -9.64 7.83
C HIS A 160 -12.64 -8.59 8.83
N LYS A 161 -13.55 -7.70 8.43
CA LYS A 161 -14.18 -6.75 9.34
C LYS A 161 -15.04 -7.44 10.40
N PHE A 162 -15.76 -8.48 10.01
CA PHE A 162 -16.58 -9.30 10.91
C PHE A 162 -15.72 -10.05 11.95
N LEU A 163 -14.61 -10.66 11.52
CA LEU A 163 -13.70 -11.38 12.42
C LEU A 163 -12.96 -10.47 13.42
N HIS A 164 -12.86 -9.16 13.15
CA HIS A 164 -12.29 -8.18 14.09
C HIS A 164 -13.31 -7.59 15.07
N LEU A 165 -14.61 -7.79 14.84
CA LEU A 165 -15.67 -7.35 15.78
C LEU A 165 -15.87 -8.34 16.93
N PHE A 166 -15.32 -9.56 16.83
CA PHE A 166 -15.43 -10.62 17.83
C PHE A 166 -14.09 -10.95 18.53
N LYS A 167 -13.12 -10.06 18.42
CA LYS A 167 -11.87 -10.08 19.19
C LYS A 167 -11.74 -8.77 19.98
#